data_c95d2a2c135101e4daa60b3aad8fe99b
#
_entry.id   c95d2a2c135101e4daa60b3aad8fe99b
#
_cell.length_a   1.000
_cell.length_b   1.000
_cell.length_c   1.000
_cell.angle_alpha   90.00
_cell.angle_beta   90.00
_cell.angle_gamma   90.00
#
_symmetry.space_group_name_H-M   'P 1'
#
loop_
_entity.id
_entity.type
_entity.pdbx_description
1 polymer ?
#
loop_
_entity_poly.entity_id
_entity_poly.type
_entity_poly.pdbx_seq_one_letter_code
_entity_poly.pdbx_strand_id
1 'polypeptide(L)'
;MKKLVLIPIALALTACSSIKYTTGLEMKAPEFGGGEQQAEVRYPDWFTAKPEKGDTALYGIASEYSKDFQFAVDKATLSAKRELASNFSSHVESMMKDYVSEVGEADQSTIQEINRTTKLVVARVNLIGVQRTNYKVVHEKEGYRAFIKLRYAADESNRLLVQEVRKNRKLNAKLESSKAFKELEQSIDSIIDNKQNGN
;
A
#
# COMPACT_ATOMS: atom_id res chain seq x y z
N MET A 1 -49.70 -7.80 55.54
CA MET A 1 -49.32 -9.16 55.97
C MET A 1 -49.42 -10.08 54.81
N LYS A 2 -48.31 -10.25 54.06
CA LYS A 2 -48.20 -11.24 52.98
C LYS A 2 -46.94 -12.07 53.24
N LYS A 3 -47.18 -13.35 53.54
CA LYS A 3 -46.13 -14.33 53.84
C LYS A 3 -45.35 -14.73 52.60
N LEU A 4 -44.07 -14.58 52.69
CA LEU A 4 -43.10 -15.02 51.65
C LEU A 4 -42.84 -16.52 51.86
N VAL A 5 -43.16 -17.36 50.89
CA VAL A 5 -42.86 -18.79 50.89
C VAL A 5 -41.56 -19.03 50.16
N LEU A 6 -40.55 -19.45 50.89
CA LEU A 6 -39.26 -19.89 50.38
C LEU A 6 -39.36 -21.37 49.97
N ILE A 7 -39.12 -21.70 48.70
CA ILE A 7 -39.02 -23.06 48.18
C ILE A 7 -37.53 -23.39 48.04
N PRO A 8 -37.02 -24.44 48.71
CA PRO A 8 -35.64 -24.89 48.48
C PRO A 8 -35.54 -25.74 47.21
N ILE A 9 -34.68 -25.34 46.28
CA ILE A 9 -34.31 -26.15 45.10
C ILE A 9 -33.25 -27.16 45.56
N ALA A 10 -33.65 -28.45 45.58
CA ALA A 10 -32.73 -29.54 45.81
C ALA A 10 -31.93 -29.85 44.56
N LEU A 11 -30.60 -29.77 44.65
CA LEU A 11 -29.64 -30.10 43.64
C LEU A 11 -29.46 -31.65 43.60
N ALA A 12 -30.01 -32.31 42.61
CA ALA A 12 -29.80 -33.76 42.39
C ALA A 12 -28.50 -33.97 41.60
N LEU A 13 -27.48 -34.47 42.26
CA LEU A 13 -26.25 -35.00 41.65
C LEU A 13 -26.55 -36.38 41.10
N THR A 14 -26.71 -36.52 39.80
CA THR A 14 -26.74 -37.83 39.11
C THR A 14 -25.33 -38.30 38.87
N ALA A 15 -24.95 -39.34 39.59
CA ALA A 15 -23.73 -40.12 39.37
C ALA A 15 -23.84 -40.89 38.04
N CYS A 16 -22.96 -40.62 37.08
CA CYS A 16 -22.77 -41.47 35.91
C CYS A 16 -22.04 -42.75 36.30
N SER A 17 -22.76 -43.89 36.33
CA SER A 17 -22.21 -45.21 36.46
C SER A 17 -21.50 -45.63 35.17
N SER A 18 -20.25 -46.02 35.31
CA SER A 18 -19.43 -46.58 34.26
C SER A 18 -19.98 -47.92 33.79
N ILE A 19 -20.52 -47.99 32.62
CA ILE A 19 -20.86 -49.25 31.95
C ILE A 19 -19.60 -49.76 31.21
N LYS A 20 -18.98 -50.80 31.73
CA LYS A 20 -17.92 -51.55 31.05
C LYS A 20 -18.57 -52.51 30.03
N TYR A 21 -18.47 -52.20 28.75
CA TYR A 21 -18.75 -53.16 27.71
C TYR A 21 -17.43 -53.86 27.33
N THR A 22 -17.37 -55.14 27.72
CA THR A 22 -16.34 -56.09 27.24
C THR A 22 -16.97 -56.88 26.08
N THR A 23 -16.71 -56.45 24.85
CA THR A 23 -16.77 -57.37 23.68
C THR A 23 -15.85 -56.81 22.60
N GLY A 24 -14.82 -57.61 22.31
CA GLY A 24 -13.79 -57.25 21.36
C GLY A 24 -14.29 -57.18 19.92
N LEU A 25 -14.50 -55.99 19.46
CA LEU A 25 -14.43 -55.60 18.07
C LEU A 25 -13.87 -54.17 18.09
N GLU A 26 -12.56 -54.13 17.93
CA GLU A 26 -11.84 -52.87 17.74
C GLU A 26 -12.23 -52.31 16.36
N MET A 27 -13.34 -51.58 16.31
CA MET A 27 -13.66 -50.76 15.16
C MET A 27 -12.73 -49.57 15.23
N LYS A 28 -11.59 -49.68 14.53
CA LYS A 28 -10.71 -48.55 14.22
C LYS A 28 -11.57 -47.51 13.52
N ALA A 29 -11.88 -46.40 14.23
CA ALA A 29 -12.54 -45.26 13.62
C ALA A 29 -11.71 -44.86 12.39
N PRO A 30 -12.34 -44.58 11.24
CA PRO A 30 -11.59 -44.04 10.13
C PRO A 30 -10.95 -42.72 10.60
N GLU A 31 -9.62 -42.68 10.60
CA GLU A 31 -8.89 -41.45 10.73
C GLU A 31 -9.30 -40.59 9.52
N PHE A 32 -10.26 -39.71 9.73
CA PHE A 32 -10.44 -38.56 8.86
C PHE A 32 -9.22 -37.62 9.07
N GLY A 33 -8.08 -38.08 8.60
CA GLY A 33 -6.89 -37.29 8.38
C GLY A 33 -7.07 -36.39 7.18
N GLY A 34 -8.14 -35.63 7.17
CA GLY A 34 -8.35 -34.48 6.32
C GLY A 34 -7.88 -33.22 7.06
N GLY A 35 -6.62 -33.15 7.42
CA GLY A 35 -5.98 -31.87 7.60
C GLY A 35 -6.06 -31.18 6.23
N GLU A 36 -7.05 -30.31 6.04
CA GLU A 36 -6.97 -29.30 5.00
C GLU A 36 -5.65 -28.57 5.26
N GLN A 37 -4.63 -28.96 4.53
CA GLN A 37 -3.44 -28.14 4.37
C GLN A 37 -3.97 -26.83 3.78
N GLN A 38 -4.24 -25.85 4.65
CA GLN A 38 -4.43 -24.50 4.22
C GLN A 38 -3.19 -24.17 3.42
N ALA A 39 -3.34 -24.12 2.10
CA ALA A 39 -2.25 -23.77 1.21
C ALA A 39 -1.77 -22.38 1.68
N GLU A 40 -0.64 -22.39 2.39
CA GLU A 40 -0.03 -21.18 2.92
C GLU A 40 0.24 -20.27 1.73
N VAL A 41 -0.40 -19.09 1.70
CA VAL A 41 -0.23 -18.15 0.61
C VAL A 41 1.23 -17.69 0.61
N ARG A 42 2.02 -18.27 -0.29
CA ARG A 42 3.43 -17.93 -0.40
C ARG A 42 3.56 -16.61 -1.13
N TYR A 43 3.81 -15.56 -0.34
CA TYR A 43 4.11 -14.24 -0.88
C TYR A 43 5.35 -14.29 -1.77
N PRO A 44 5.37 -13.59 -2.93
CA PRO A 44 6.59 -13.45 -3.70
C PRO A 44 7.67 -12.71 -2.90
N ASP A 45 8.93 -13.12 -3.03
CA ASP A 45 10.05 -12.52 -2.28
C ASP A 45 10.12 -10.99 -2.48
N TRP A 46 9.87 -10.52 -3.70
CA TRP A 46 9.85 -9.09 -4.03
C TRP A 46 8.68 -8.31 -3.39
N PHE A 47 7.64 -9.00 -2.90
CA PHE A 47 6.46 -8.35 -2.32
C PHE A 47 6.76 -7.72 -0.96
N THR A 48 7.61 -8.37 -0.17
CA THR A 48 8.03 -7.89 1.15
C THR A 48 9.45 -7.29 1.15
N ALA A 49 10.16 -7.38 0.02
CA ALA A 49 11.50 -6.84 -0.10
C ALA A 49 11.51 -5.32 -0.02
N LYS A 50 12.42 -4.77 0.79
CA LYS A 50 12.68 -3.33 0.79
C LYS A 50 13.32 -2.90 -0.54
N PRO A 51 13.12 -1.64 -0.96
CA PRO A 51 13.86 -1.09 -2.09
C PRO A 51 15.37 -1.22 -1.88
N GLU A 52 16.11 -1.38 -2.96
CA GLU A 52 17.58 -1.45 -2.90
C GLU A 52 18.15 -0.13 -2.36
N LYS A 53 19.29 -0.22 -1.68
CA LYS A 53 19.96 0.96 -1.14
C LYS A 53 20.37 1.89 -2.29
N GLY A 54 19.89 3.12 -2.26
CA GLY A 54 20.12 4.12 -3.31
C GLY A 54 19.05 4.16 -4.41
N ASP A 55 18.07 3.26 -4.38
CA ASP A 55 16.90 3.36 -5.26
C ASP A 55 15.99 4.48 -4.77
N THR A 56 15.88 5.53 -5.57
CA THR A 56 15.05 6.71 -5.29
C THR A 56 13.65 6.61 -5.90
N ALA A 57 13.35 5.51 -6.61
CA ALA A 57 12.04 5.32 -7.23
C ALA A 57 10.93 5.17 -6.19
N LEU A 58 9.73 5.58 -6.56
CA LEU A 58 8.53 5.38 -5.76
C LEU A 58 7.83 4.10 -6.18
N TYR A 59 7.30 3.38 -5.21
CA TYR A 59 6.66 2.09 -5.42
C TYR A 59 5.24 2.08 -4.87
N GLY A 60 4.37 1.32 -5.56
CA GLY A 60 3.07 0.89 -5.05
C GLY A 60 2.99 -0.63 -5.16
N ILE A 61 2.73 -1.32 -4.06
CA ILE A 61 2.76 -2.79 -3.96
C ILE A 61 1.44 -3.24 -3.34
N ALA A 62 0.66 -4.05 -4.06
CA ALA A 62 -0.61 -4.52 -3.53
C ALA A 62 -0.89 -5.98 -3.87
N SER A 63 -1.72 -6.59 -3.06
CA SER A 63 -2.24 -7.93 -3.26
C SER A 63 -3.75 -7.93 -3.04
N GLU A 64 -4.48 -8.52 -3.97
CA GLU A 64 -5.93 -8.64 -3.90
C GLU A 64 -6.40 -10.04 -4.31
N TYR A 65 -7.51 -10.46 -3.72
CA TYR A 65 -8.17 -11.72 -4.00
C TYR A 65 -9.48 -11.52 -4.76
N SER A 66 -9.77 -12.47 -5.68
CA SER A 66 -11.08 -12.59 -6.32
C SER A 66 -11.30 -14.03 -6.79
N LYS A 67 -12.56 -14.44 -6.92
CA LYS A 67 -12.93 -15.69 -7.61
C LYS A 67 -12.62 -15.63 -9.10
N ASP A 68 -12.68 -14.45 -9.70
CA ASP A 68 -12.32 -14.21 -11.10
C ASP A 68 -10.87 -13.76 -11.21
N PHE A 69 -10.13 -14.35 -12.14
CA PHE A 69 -8.70 -14.07 -12.38
C PHE A 69 -8.47 -12.63 -12.79
N GLN A 70 -9.19 -12.14 -13.80
CA GLN A 70 -8.97 -10.79 -14.31
C GLN A 70 -9.34 -9.75 -13.25
N PHE A 71 -10.43 -10.00 -12.53
CA PHE A 71 -10.85 -9.09 -11.48
C PHE A 71 -9.87 -9.03 -10.30
N ALA A 72 -9.20 -10.16 -9.95
CA ALA A 72 -8.12 -10.14 -8.96
C ALA A 72 -6.97 -9.23 -9.42
N VAL A 73 -6.57 -9.34 -10.69
CA VAL A 73 -5.50 -8.52 -11.28
C VAL A 73 -5.87 -7.04 -11.32
N ASP A 74 -7.09 -6.72 -11.73
CA ASP A 74 -7.57 -5.34 -11.83
C ASP A 74 -7.66 -4.67 -10.45
N LYS A 75 -8.18 -5.38 -9.46
CA LYS A 75 -8.23 -4.91 -8.07
C LYS A 75 -6.82 -4.67 -7.52
N ALA A 76 -5.90 -5.63 -7.67
CA ALA A 76 -4.53 -5.49 -7.21
C ALA A 76 -3.80 -4.33 -7.90
N THR A 77 -4.02 -4.16 -9.21
CA THR A 77 -3.47 -3.03 -9.96
C THR A 77 -4.02 -1.70 -9.46
N LEU A 78 -5.33 -1.61 -9.19
CA LEU A 78 -5.95 -0.39 -8.66
C LEU A 78 -5.43 -0.06 -7.26
N SER A 79 -5.30 -1.07 -6.39
CA SER A 79 -4.77 -0.90 -5.04
C SER A 79 -3.29 -0.47 -5.06
N ALA A 80 -2.47 -1.07 -5.92
CA ALA A 80 -1.08 -0.67 -6.10
C ALA A 80 -0.95 0.77 -6.65
N LYS A 81 -1.83 1.19 -7.56
CA LYS A 81 -1.87 2.58 -8.03
C LYS A 81 -2.23 3.56 -6.92
N ARG A 82 -3.18 3.23 -6.05
CA ARG A 82 -3.55 4.07 -4.89
C ARG A 82 -2.39 4.21 -3.92
N GLU A 83 -1.70 3.13 -3.61
CA GLU A 83 -0.52 3.16 -2.74
C GLU A 83 0.60 4.00 -3.35
N LEU A 84 0.91 3.80 -4.63
CA LEU A 84 1.89 4.62 -5.35
C LEU A 84 1.53 6.11 -5.30
N ALA A 85 0.27 6.46 -5.55
CA ALA A 85 -0.20 7.84 -5.48
C ALA A 85 -0.09 8.44 -4.07
N SER A 86 -0.36 7.66 -3.02
CA SER A 86 -0.19 8.07 -1.63
C SER A 86 1.28 8.32 -1.28
N ASN A 87 2.17 7.39 -1.65
CA ASN A 87 3.60 7.52 -1.44
C ASN A 87 4.18 8.73 -2.19
N PHE A 88 3.70 8.94 -3.40
CA PHE A 88 4.07 10.11 -4.20
C PHE A 88 3.60 11.42 -3.57
N SER A 89 2.35 11.48 -3.11
CA SER A 89 1.81 12.66 -2.42
C SER A 89 2.65 13.02 -1.20
N SER A 90 2.94 12.03 -0.35
CA SER A 90 3.74 12.21 0.85
C SER A 90 5.17 12.68 0.52
N HIS A 91 5.78 12.13 -0.53
CA HIS A 91 7.11 12.52 -0.99
C HIS A 91 7.14 13.98 -1.46
N VAL A 92 6.22 14.37 -2.34
CA VAL A 92 6.13 15.75 -2.85
C VAL A 92 5.82 16.74 -1.72
N GLU A 93 4.91 16.41 -0.82
CA GLU A 93 4.58 17.26 0.33
C GLU A 93 5.79 17.47 1.26
N SER A 94 6.58 16.41 1.50
CA SER A 94 7.81 16.51 2.30
C SER A 94 8.83 17.42 1.63
N MET A 95 9.14 17.19 0.36
CA MET A 95 10.08 18.02 -0.39
C MET A 95 9.66 19.49 -0.41
N MET A 96 8.37 19.77 -0.65
CA MET A 96 7.87 21.13 -0.69
C MET A 96 7.94 21.82 0.66
N LYS A 97 7.68 21.12 1.76
CA LYS A 97 7.84 21.63 3.11
C LYS A 97 9.31 21.96 3.42
N ASP A 98 10.23 21.09 3.01
CA ASP A 98 11.66 21.28 3.21
C ASP A 98 12.15 22.54 2.46
N TYR A 99 11.77 22.70 1.18
CA TYR A 99 12.13 23.89 0.39
C TYR A 99 11.55 25.18 0.96
N VAL A 100 10.31 25.16 1.44
CA VAL A 100 9.68 26.34 2.03
C VAL A 100 10.29 26.65 3.39
N SER A 101 10.65 25.66 4.20
CA SER A 101 11.31 25.88 5.50
C SER A 101 12.69 26.51 5.34
N GLU A 102 13.40 26.21 4.26
CA GLU A 102 14.70 26.83 3.94
C GLU A 102 14.58 28.35 3.67
N VAL A 103 13.45 28.79 3.12
CA VAL A 103 13.22 30.21 2.75
C VAL A 103 12.37 30.97 3.76
N GLY A 104 12.09 30.38 4.92
CA GLY A 104 11.34 30.97 6.03
C GLY A 104 9.98 30.30 6.25
N GLU A 105 9.20 30.84 7.20
CA GLU A 105 7.90 30.25 7.54
C GLU A 105 6.90 30.34 6.38
N ALA A 106 6.16 29.22 6.21
CA ALA A 106 5.07 29.14 5.26
C ALA A 106 3.83 29.83 5.85
N ASP A 107 3.38 30.90 5.24
CA ASP A 107 2.06 31.46 5.53
C ASP A 107 0.96 30.50 5.02
N GLN A 108 -0.27 30.71 5.51
CA GLN A 108 -1.39 29.86 5.15
C GLN A 108 -1.67 29.80 3.64
N SER A 109 -1.36 30.88 2.93
CA SER A 109 -1.53 30.95 1.48
C SER A 109 -0.48 30.13 0.74
N THR A 110 0.75 30.08 1.23
CA THR A 110 1.82 29.22 0.71
C THR A 110 1.47 27.74 0.91
N ILE A 111 0.94 27.37 2.09
CA ILE A 111 0.47 26.00 2.37
C ILE A 111 -0.64 25.59 1.39
N GLN A 112 -1.59 26.48 1.09
CA GLN A 112 -2.65 26.20 0.12
C GLN A 112 -2.10 25.95 -1.29
N GLU A 113 -1.11 26.74 -1.72
CA GLU A 113 -0.47 26.54 -3.03
C GLU A 113 0.37 25.27 -3.10
N ILE A 114 1.04 24.89 -2.01
CA ILE A 114 1.72 23.57 -1.89
C ILE A 114 0.70 22.46 -2.11
N ASN A 115 -0.40 22.46 -1.34
CA ASN A 115 -1.42 21.42 -1.43
C ASN A 115 -2.05 21.35 -2.82
N ARG A 116 -2.29 22.48 -3.46
CA ARG A 116 -2.81 22.55 -4.83
C ARG A 116 -1.84 21.96 -5.83
N THR A 117 -0.57 22.37 -5.77
CA THR A 117 0.48 21.88 -6.66
C THR A 117 0.69 20.39 -6.49
N THR A 118 0.77 19.88 -5.25
CA THR A 118 0.87 18.45 -4.96
C THR A 118 -0.27 17.67 -5.60
N LYS A 119 -1.52 18.12 -5.44
CA LYS A 119 -2.68 17.44 -6.06
C LYS A 119 -2.58 17.39 -7.58
N LEU A 120 -2.10 18.45 -8.23
CA LEU A 120 -1.92 18.47 -9.69
C LEU A 120 -0.82 17.51 -10.14
N VAL A 121 0.30 17.45 -9.42
CA VAL A 121 1.41 16.54 -9.72
C VAL A 121 0.96 15.09 -9.54
N VAL A 122 0.30 14.75 -8.43
CA VAL A 122 -0.24 13.40 -8.15
C VAL A 122 -1.24 12.97 -9.23
N ALA A 123 -2.12 13.86 -9.65
CA ALA A 123 -3.09 13.54 -10.71
C ALA A 123 -2.39 13.20 -12.04
N ARG A 124 -1.28 13.85 -12.36
CA ARG A 124 -0.50 13.57 -13.58
C ARG A 124 0.27 12.27 -13.50
N VAL A 125 0.85 11.94 -12.35
CA VAL A 125 1.56 10.65 -12.14
C VAL A 125 0.65 9.46 -12.42
N ASN A 126 -0.58 9.52 -11.99
CA ASN A 126 -1.56 8.45 -12.22
C ASN A 126 -1.85 8.16 -13.71
N LEU A 127 -1.46 9.06 -14.61
CA LEU A 127 -1.75 8.97 -16.03
C LEU A 127 -0.54 8.59 -16.88
N ILE A 128 0.70 8.90 -16.44
CA ILE A 128 1.89 8.81 -17.29
C ILE A 128 3.08 8.28 -16.47
N GLY A 129 3.84 7.34 -17.05
CA GLY A 129 5.15 6.94 -16.52
C GLY A 129 5.14 5.83 -15.47
N VAL A 130 3.98 5.33 -15.06
CA VAL A 130 3.88 4.18 -14.14
C VAL A 130 4.22 2.89 -14.88
N GLN A 131 5.19 2.14 -14.38
CA GLN A 131 5.62 0.86 -14.92
C GLN A 131 5.26 -0.27 -13.96
N ARG A 132 4.70 -1.36 -14.50
CA ARG A 132 4.54 -2.60 -13.73
C ARG A 132 5.83 -3.40 -13.80
N THR A 133 6.58 -3.45 -12.69
CA THR A 133 7.86 -4.14 -12.61
C THR A 133 7.72 -5.61 -12.22
N ASN A 134 6.73 -5.91 -11.39
CA ASN A 134 6.51 -7.28 -10.94
C ASN A 134 5.01 -7.60 -10.93
N TYR A 135 4.73 -8.86 -11.24
CA TYR A 135 3.40 -9.40 -11.31
C TYR A 135 3.44 -10.91 -11.01
N LYS A 136 2.54 -11.37 -10.15
CA LYS A 136 2.33 -12.79 -9.89
C LYS A 136 0.87 -13.02 -9.53
N VAL A 137 0.29 -14.09 -10.07
CA VAL A 137 -1.00 -14.59 -9.61
C VAL A 137 -0.82 -16.02 -9.13
N VAL A 138 -1.45 -16.34 -8.02
CA VAL A 138 -1.52 -17.68 -7.46
C VAL A 138 -2.97 -18.10 -7.34
N HIS A 139 -3.23 -19.39 -7.53
CA HIS A 139 -4.53 -19.97 -7.22
C HIS A 139 -4.62 -20.16 -5.70
N GLU A 140 -5.65 -19.64 -5.08
CA GLU A 140 -5.89 -19.71 -3.64
C GLU A 140 -7.33 -20.13 -3.37
N LYS A 141 -7.53 -21.31 -2.76
CA LYS A 141 -8.86 -21.86 -2.50
C LYS A 141 -9.68 -21.93 -3.81
N GLU A 142 -10.79 -21.21 -3.86
CA GLU A 142 -11.72 -21.18 -5.00
C GLU A 142 -11.49 -19.98 -5.94
N GLY A 143 -10.33 -19.33 -5.87
CA GLY A 143 -10.08 -18.12 -6.64
C GLY A 143 -8.61 -17.84 -6.85
N TYR A 144 -8.31 -16.58 -7.08
CA TYR A 144 -7.00 -16.11 -7.48
C TYR A 144 -6.57 -14.94 -6.61
N ARG A 145 -5.31 -14.97 -6.17
CA ARG A 145 -4.65 -13.83 -5.55
C ARG A 145 -3.63 -13.26 -6.49
N ALA A 146 -3.78 -11.99 -6.82
CA ALA A 146 -2.84 -11.25 -7.63
C ALA A 146 -1.93 -10.38 -6.75
N PHE A 147 -0.64 -10.37 -7.09
CA PHE A 147 0.39 -9.51 -6.49
C PHE A 147 0.92 -8.59 -7.57
N ILE A 148 0.93 -7.30 -7.33
CA ILE A 148 1.36 -6.27 -8.27
C ILE A 148 2.38 -5.36 -7.59
N LYS A 149 3.49 -5.08 -8.30
CA LYS A 149 4.43 -4.01 -7.96
C LYS A 149 4.51 -3.01 -9.10
N LEU A 150 4.20 -1.77 -8.79
CA LEU A 150 4.32 -0.63 -9.69
C LEU A 150 5.52 0.21 -9.27
N ARG A 151 6.20 0.80 -10.25
CA ARG A 151 7.34 1.68 -10.06
C ARG A 151 7.13 2.99 -10.80
N TYR A 152 7.54 4.08 -10.18
CA TYR A 152 7.65 5.40 -10.79
C TYR A 152 9.04 5.97 -10.58
N ALA A 153 9.72 6.41 -11.64
CA ALA A 153 11.07 6.92 -11.55
C ALA A 153 11.12 8.26 -10.81
N ALA A 154 12.07 8.45 -9.91
CA ALA A 154 12.23 9.70 -9.15
C ALA A 154 12.49 10.90 -10.06
N ASP A 155 13.32 10.76 -11.08
CA ASP A 155 13.65 11.84 -12.02
C ASP A 155 12.39 12.36 -12.73
N GLU A 156 11.48 11.46 -13.09
CA GLU A 156 10.22 11.85 -13.71
C GLU A 156 9.29 12.57 -12.72
N SER A 157 9.29 12.13 -11.44
CA SER A 157 8.55 12.81 -10.38
C SER A 157 9.08 14.21 -10.12
N ASN A 158 10.37 14.36 -10.04
CA ASN A 158 11.06 15.64 -9.83
C ASN A 158 10.81 16.60 -11.00
N ARG A 159 10.88 16.10 -12.24
CA ARG A 159 10.57 16.88 -13.45
C ARG A 159 9.14 17.43 -13.42
N LEU A 160 8.16 16.59 -13.08
CA LEU A 160 6.77 17.04 -12.97
C LEU A 160 6.59 18.06 -11.86
N LEU A 161 7.25 17.88 -10.72
CA LEU A 161 7.21 18.83 -9.62
C LEU A 161 7.74 20.20 -10.06
N VAL A 162 8.93 20.26 -10.62
CA VAL A 162 9.54 21.50 -11.12
C VAL A 162 8.63 22.18 -12.14
N GLN A 163 8.07 21.44 -13.09
CA GLN A 163 7.16 22.01 -14.09
C GLN A 163 5.89 22.62 -13.46
N GLU A 164 5.29 21.98 -12.47
CA GLU A 164 4.09 22.51 -11.81
C GLU A 164 4.42 23.72 -10.91
N VAL A 165 5.57 23.70 -10.23
CA VAL A 165 6.04 24.85 -9.45
C VAL A 165 6.27 26.06 -10.37
N ARG A 166 6.97 25.90 -11.50
CA ARG A 166 7.23 26.96 -12.48
C ARG A 166 5.93 27.59 -13.03
N LYS A 167 4.85 26.83 -13.14
CA LYS A 167 3.52 27.34 -13.55
C LYS A 167 2.81 28.11 -12.44
N ASN A 168 3.10 27.81 -11.20
CA ASN A 168 2.53 28.49 -10.05
C ASN A 168 3.38 29.71 -9.66
N ARG A 169 3.07 30.88 -10.18
CA ARG A 169 3.86 32.11 -9.99
C ARG A 169 4.16 32.41 -8.52
N LYS A 170 3.18 32.21 -7.63
CA LYS A 170 3.33 32.52 -6.21
C LYS A 170 4.31 31.57 -5.53
N LEU A 171 4.15 30.27 -5.79
CA LEU A 171 5.02 29.24 -5.23
C LEU A 171 6.42 29.34 -5.82
N ASN A 172 6.55 29.57 -7.13
CA ASN A 172 7.83 29.77 -7.80
C ASN A 172 8.60 30.95 -7.18
N ALA A 173 7.96 32.11 -7.02
CA ALA A 173 8.58 33.28 -6.41
C ALA A 173 9.01 33.01 -4.95
N LYS A 174 8.26 32.23 -4.18
CA LYS A 174 8.64 31.83 -2.82
C LYS A 174 9.85 30.89 -2.81
N LEU A 175 9.92 29.96 -3.73
CA LEU A 175 11.00 28.97 -3.80
C LEU A 175 12.25 29.45 -4.55
N GLU A 176 12.17 30.59 -5.22
CA GLU A 176 13.29 31.18 -5.96
C GLU A 176 14.51 31.43 -5.09
N SER A 177 14.35 31.59 -3.78
CA SER A 177 15.45 31.78 -2.82
C SER A 177 15.93 30.45 -2.19
N SER A 178 15.21 29.33 -2.37
CA SER A 178 15.64 28.02 -1.87
C SER A 178 16.81 27.48 -2.68
N LYS A 179 17.91 27.18 -1.99
CA LYS A 179 19.10 26.58 -2.61
C LYS A 179 18.82 25.16 -3.08
N ALA A 180 18.15 24.37 -2.25
CA ALA A 180 17.82 22.97 -2.57
C ALA A 180 16.85 22.89 -3.76
N PHE A 181 15.89 23.79 -3.89
CA PHE A 181 15.00 23.83 -5.05
C PHE A 181 15.76 24.22 -6.33
N LYS A 182 16.68 25.17 -6.28
CA LYS A 182 17.55 25.54 -7.41
C LYS A 182 18.44 24.39 -7.87
N GLU A 183 19.02 23.65 -6.95
CA GLU A 183 19.82 22.47 -7.25
C GLU A 183 18.97 21.39 -7.96
N LEU A 184 17.72 21.19 -7.51
CA LEU A 184 16.78 20.31 -8.17
C LEU A 184 16.47 20.79 -9.60
N GLU A 185 16.17 22.08 -9.80
CA GLU A 185 15.90 22.64 -11.12
C GLU A 185 17.08 22.43 -12.08
N GLN A 186 18.30 22.75 -11.65
CA GLN A 186 19.51 22.57 -12.44
C GLN A 186 19.74 21.09 -12.81
N SER A 187 19.50 20.18 -11.88
CA SER A 187 19.59 18.74 -12.14
C SER A 187 18.60 18.29 -13.22
N ILE A 188 17.36 18.75 -13.16
CA ILE A 188 16.33 18.43 -14.14
C ILE A 188 16.63 19.04 -15.51
N ASP A 189 17.07 20.28 -15.57
CA ASP A 189 17.43 20.95 -16.82
C ASP A 189 18.62 20.22 -17.49
N SER A 190 19.63 19.78 -16.74
CA SER A 190 20.76 19.00 -17.26
C SER A 190 20.34 17.64 -17.82
N ILE A 191 19.35 16.97 -17.22
CA ILE A 191 18.80 15.70 -17.72
C ILE A 191 18.06 15.90 -19.05
N ILE A 192 17.33 17.01 -19.18
CA ILE A 192 16.59 17.36 -20.40
C ILE A 192 17.55 17.62 -21.54
N ASP A 193 18.59 18.44 -21.29
CA ASP A 193 19.60 18.80 -22.29
C ASP A 193 20.38 17.57 -22.79
N ASN A 194 20.76 16.66 -21.88
CA ASN A 194 21.43 15.41 -22.25
C ASN A 194 20.54 14.50 -23.11
N LYS A 195 19.23 14.46 -22.87
CA LYS A 195 18.28 13.68 -23.69
C LYS A 195 18.06 14.28 -25.08
N GLN A 196 18.19 15.59 -25.25
CA GLN A 196 18.06 16.28 -26.53
C GLN A 196 19.32 16.15 -27.39
N ASN A 197 20.50 16.15 -26.76
CA ASN A 197 21.80 16.08 -27.43
C ASN A 197 22.30 14.64 -27.70
N GLY A 198 21.65 13.62 -27.18
CA GLY A 198 22.02 12.21 -27.32
C GLY A 198 21.19 11.42 -28.34
N ASN A 199 20.42 12.08 -29.20
CA ASN A 199 19.62 11.45 -30.26
C ASN A 199 20.24 11.71 -31.66
#